data_2efe8a7b2a59a0e85114e1334f1ad0cc
#
_entry.id   2efe8a7b2a59a0e85114e1334f1ad0cc
#
_cell.length_a   1.000
_cell.length_b   1.000
_cell.length_c   1.000
_cell.angle_alpha   90.00
_cell.angle_beta   90.00
_cell.angle_gamma   90.00
#
_symmetry.space_group_name_H-M   'P 1'
#
loop_
_entity.id
_entity.type
_entity.pdbx_description
1 polymer ?
#
loop_
_entity_poly.entity_id
_entity_poly.type
_entity_poly.pdbx_seq_one_letter_code
_entity_poly.pdbx_strand_id
1 'polypeptide(L)'
;MGIKTGTRVSIQAQPDGKLLINPVIEGRSIKTKRIDVTGCGAKALERDIIAAYLHGYDMIELFSERILVEQKQTIRRVCYKLIGHEITEENSNCVVIQDLLNPNELPIKKGVQRMFLIAVSMQKDAVRAFKTIDHDLALDVSHRDDEVDRLYLLISKQFRSILCEGGMPSNTETSIEEYHEFRMAASPLERIADHAQKIANTALKLQEPVNDKVMEEIDKLNAAYTELVKQSVEALFETNISLANQVIDNVDNMRAWVEELHESILKLKSNEIMISLGTVVDSLSRIGDLSSNIAEIAINMAIRDR
;
A
#
# COMPACT_ATOMS: atom_id res chain seq x y z
N MET A 1 -12.51 -21.11 -29.80
CA MET A 1 -11.21 -21.55 -29.28
C MET A 1 -10.48 -22.36 -30.32
N GLY A 2 -9.29 -21.95 -30.75
CA GLY A 2 -8.56 -22.59 -31.87
C GLY A 2 -7.59 -23.70 -31.42
N ILE A 3 -7.98 -24.58 -30.49
CA ILE A 3 -7.15 -25.73 -30.06
C ILE A 3 -7.18 -26.77 -31.20
N LYS A 4 -6.02 -27.10 -31.74
CA LYS A 4 -5.82 -28.12 -32.79
C LYS A 4 -4.95 -29.25 -32.25
N THR A 5 -4.94 -30.40 -32.96
CA THR A 5 -4.04 -31.52 -32.63
C THR A 5 -2.60 -31.02 -32.58
N GLY A 6 -1.90 -31.26 -31.45
CA GLY A 6 -0.53 -30.80 -31.20
C GLY A 6 -0.42 -29.44 -30.51
N THR A 7 -1.52 -28.74 -30.23
CA THR A 7 -1.48 -27.52 -29.40
C THR A 7 -1.10 -27.89 -27.96
N ARG A 8 -0.03 -27.27 -27.44
CA ARG A 8 0.31 -27.36 -26.01
C ARG A 8 -0.79 -26.69 -25.19
N VAL A 9 -1.26 -27.37 -24.14
CA VAL A 9 -2.29 -26.84 -23.23
C VAL A 9 -1.83 -26.99 -21.80
N SER A 10 -2.14 -26.01 -20.94
CA SER A 10 -2.10 -26.15 -19.51
C SER A 10 -3.49 -26.62 -19.02
N ILE A 11 -3.48 -27.56 -18.08
CA ILE A 11 -4.71 -28.13 -17.49
C ILE A 11 -4.67 -27.83 -16.00
N GLN A 12 -5.69 -27.14 -15.51
CA GLN A 12 -5.85 -26.83 -14.08
C GLN A 12 -7.14 -27.46 -13.58
N ALA A 13 -7.06 -28.24 -12.51
CA ALA A 13 -8.22 -28.73 -11.80
C ALA A 13 -8.82 -27.61 -10.94
N GLN A 14 -10.11 -27.35 -11.08
CA GLN A 14 -10.85 -26.39 -10.27
C GLN A 14 -11.40 -27.11 -9.02
N PRO A 15 -11.63 -26.37 -7.90
CA PRO A 15 -12.21 -26.95 -6.68
C PRO A 15 -13.59 -27.61 -6.87
N ASP A 16 -14.34 -27.16 -7.88
CA ASP A 16 -15.64 -27.74 -8.26
C ASP A 16 -15.56 -29.01 -9.15
N GLY A 17 -14.34 -29.55 -9.34
CA GLY A 17 -14.07 -30.74 -10.15
C GLY A 17 -13.98 -30.50 -11.65
N LYS A 18 -14.14 -29.26 -12.13
CA LYS A 18 -13.94 -28.91 -13.54
C LYS A 18 -12.47 -28.83 -13.89
N LEU A 19 -12.15 -29.10 -15.15
CA LEU A 19 -10.82 -28.88 -15.71
C LEU A 19 -10.83 -27.63 -16.59
N LEU A 20 -10.01 -26.65 -16.21
CA LEU A 20 -9.73 -25.49 -17.05
C LEU A 20 -8.57 -25.84 -17.99
N ILE A 21 -8.84 -25.83 -19.30
CA ILE A 21 -7.84 -26.11 -20.33
C ILE A 21 -7.51 -24.81 -21.05
N ASN A 22 -6.30 -24.30 -20.85
CA ASN A 22 -5.81 -23.11 -21.53
C ASN A 22 -4.78 -23.49 -22.60
N PRO A 23 -4.91 -23.02 -23.85
CA PRO A 23 -3.82 -23.15 -24.81
C PRO A 23 -2.60 -22.37 -24.33
N VAL A 24 -1.43 -23.04 -24.32
CA VAL A 24 -0.17 -22.35 -24.08
C VAL A 24 0.18 -21.58 -25.36
N ILE A 25 -0.14 -20.31 -25.38
CA ILE A 25 0.22 -19.42 -26.49
C ILE A 25 1.71 -19.10 -26.30
N GLU A 26 2.56 -19.61 -27.16
CA GLU A 26 3.98 -19.21 -27.22
C GLU A 26 4.02 -17.74 -27.69
N GLY A 27 4.36 -16.84 -26.78
CA GLY A 27 4.35 -15.40 -26.99
C GLY A 27 3.10 -14.76 -26.35
N ARG A 28 3.27 -14.22 -25.14
CA ARG A 28 2.22 -13.37 -24.49
C ARG A 28 1.94 -12.20 -25.43
N SER A 29 0.69 -12.04 -25.88
CA SER A 29 0.31 -10.87 -26.66
C SER A 29 0.43 -9.64 -25.75
N ILE A 30 1.24 -8.66 -26.16
CA ILE A 30 1.43 -7.39 -25.47
C ILE A 30 0.09 -6.67 -25.38
N LYS A 31 -0.41 -6.46 -24.19
CA LYS A 31 -1.64 -5.69 -23.93
C LYS A 31 -1.31 -4.20 -23.97
N THR A 32 -1.75 -3.50 -24.98
CA THR A 32 -1.51 -2.07 -25.15
C THR A 32 -2.75 -1.25 -24.82
N LYS A 33 -2.59 -0.18 -24.02
CA LYS A 33 -3.59 0.86 -23.80
C LYS A 33 -3.17 2.14 -24.49
N ARG A 34 -4.03 2.68 -25.36
CA ARG A 34 -3.84 4.00 -25.97
C ARG A 34 -4.70 5.03 -25.23
N ILE A 35 -4.11 6.16 -24.87
CA ILE A 35 -4.75 7.26 -24.14
C ILE A 35 -4.49 8.55 -24.90
N ASP A 36 -5.56 9.22 -25.33
CA ASP A 36 -5.48 10.57 -25.89
C ASP A 36 -5.35 11.58 -24.73
N VAL A 37 -4.23 12.30 -24.70
CA VAL A 37 -3.94 13.27 -23.66
C VAL A 37 -4.26 14.71 -24.07
N THR A 38 -4.93 14.91 -25.20
CA THR A 38 -5.32 16.23 -25.72
C THR A 38 -6.21 16.95 -24.71
N GLY A 39 -5.75 18.08 -24.20
CA GLY A 39 -6.48 18.89 -23.22
C GLY A 39 -6.58 18.29 -21.81
N CYS A 40 -5.92 17.14 -21.53
CA CYS A 40 -5.90 16.53 -20.20
C CYS A 40 -5.08 17.37 -19.22
N GLY A 41 -5.70 17.74 -18.10
CA GLY A 41 -4.98 18.33 -16.96
C GLY A 41 -4.19 17.27 -16.17
N ALA A 42 -3.17 17.73 -15.43
CA ALA A 42 -2.20 16.87 -14.72
C ALA A 42 -2.85 15.79 -13.83
N LYS A 43 -3.88 16.12 -13.03
CA LYS A 43 -4.55 15.18 -12.12
C LYS A 43 -5.38 14.11 -12.86
N ALA A 44 -5.97 14.44 -14.01
CA ALA A 44 -6.72 13.49 -14.83
C ALA A 44 -5.75 12.51 -15.48
N LEU A 45 -4.69 13.04 -16.09
CA LEU A 45 -3.63 12.25 -16.74
C LEU A 45 -2.97 11.27 -15.75
N GLU A 46 -2.66 11.71 -14.52
CA GLU A 46 -2.11 10.83 -13.47
C GLU A 46 -3.06 9.66 -13.18
N ARG A 47 -4.35 9.91 -12.99
CA ARG A 47 -5.34 8.87 -12.73
C ARG A 47 -5.51 7.89 -13.89
N ASP A 48 -5.48 8.37 -15.12
CA ASP A 48 -5.62 7.53 -16.31
C ASP A 48 -4.42 6.58 -16.48
N ILE A 49 -3.21 7.06 -16.22
CA ILE A 49 -1.99 6.23 -16.25
C ILE A 49 -2.02 5.20 -15.13
N ILE A 50 -2.36 5.60 -13.89
CA ILE A 50 -2.46 4.66 -12.75
C ILE A 50 -3.55 3.62 -13.03
N ALA A 51 -4.70 4.01 -13.57
CA ALA A 51 -5.77 3.07 -13.92
C ALA A 51 -5.29 2.06 -14.98
N ALA A 52 -4.57 2.50 -16.02
CA ALA A 52 -4.00 1.62 -17.00
C ALA A 52 -2.98 0.63 -16.40
N TYR A 53 -2.08 1.12 -15.52
CA TYR A 53 -1.15 0.30 -14.76
C TYR A 53 -1.87 -0.78 -13.95
N LEU A 54 -2.89 -0.41 -13.16
CA LEU A 54 -3.66 -1.32 -12.32
C LEU A 54 -4.43 -2.38 -13.15
N HIS A 55 -4.77 -2.07 -14.41
CA HIS A 55 -5.39 -3.04 -15.32
C HIS A 55 -4.38 -4.04 -15.93
N GLY A 56 -3.09 -3.88 -15.64
CA GLY A 56 -2.04 -4.79 -16.12
C GLY A 56 -1.78 -4.69 -17.61
N TYR A 57 -1.87 -3.47 -18.18
CA TYR A 57 -1.37 -3.24 -19.53
C TYR A 57 0.15 -3.29 -19.56
N ASP A 58 0.70 -4.05 -20.50
CA ASP A 58 2.14 -4.18 -20.69
C ASP A 58 2.74 -2.91 -21.33
N MET A 59 1.91 -2.17 -22.10
CA MET A 59 2.30 -0.94 -22.78
C MET A 59 1.19 0.10 -22.65
N ILE A 60 1.56 1.34 -22.30
CA ILE A 60 0.67 2.50 -22.23
C ILE A 60 1.20 3.54 -23.22
N GLU A 61 0.47 3.75 -24.30
CA GLU A 61 0.78 4.74 -25.35
C GLU A 61 -0.04 6.00 -25.11
N LEU A 62 0.62 7.09 -24.74
CA LEU A 62 0.02 8.41 -24.52
C LEU A 62 0.26 9.25 -25.78
N PHE A 63 -0.79 9.75 -26.40
CA PHE A 63 -0.66 10.46 -27.68
C PHE A 63 -1.50 11.74 -27.73
N SER A 64 -1.06 12.69 -28.54
CA SER A 64 -1.72 13.97 -28.83
C SER A 64 -1.09 14.58 -30.08
N GLU A 65 -1.70 15.58 -30.70
CA GLU A 65 -1.03 16.36 -31.75
C GLU A 65 0.27 17.00 -31.21
N ARG A 66 0.26 17.44 -29.94
CA ARG A 66 1.41 17.94 -29.22
C ARG A 66 1.25 17.69 -27.71
N ILE A 67 2.11 16.89 -27.12
CA ILE A 67 2.17 16.69 -25.67
C ILE A 67 2.92 17.87 -25.04
N LEU A 68 2.26 18.56 -24.12
CA LEU A 68 2.81 19.73 -23.44
C LEU A 68 3.89 19.36 -22.43
N VAL A 69 4.78 20.30 -22.13
CA VAL A 69 5.88 20.09 -21.14
C VAL A 69 5.33 19.68 -19.77
N GLU A 70 4.24 20.32 -19.30
CA GLU A 70 3.59 19.99 -18.04
C GLU A 70 3.03 18.55 -18.02
N GLN A 71 2.45 18.12 -19.15
CA GLN A 71 1.97 16.73 -19.29
C GLN A 71 3.14 15.74 -19.25
N LYS A 72 4.25 16.02 -19.94
CA LYS A 72 5.46 15.18 -19.89
C LYS A 72 6.06 15.09 -18.48
N GLN A 73 6.10 16.21 -17.76
CA GLN A 73 6.53 16.21 -16.36
C GLN A 73 5.62 15.36 -15.48
N THR A 74 4.31 15.44 -15.69
CA THR A 74 3.34 14.60 -14.98
C THR A 74 3.54 13.12 -15.31
N ILE A 75 3.71 12.76 -16.60
CA ILE A 75 3.98 11.38 -17.04
C ILE A 75 5.22 10.81 -16.36
N ARG A 76 6.34 11.57 -16.35
CA ARG A 76 7.58 11.14 -15.70
C ARG A 76 7.41 10.94 -14.19
N ARG A 77 6.74 11.87 -13.52
CA ARG A 77 6.45 11.79 -12.09
C ARG A 77 5.60 10.56 -11.75
N VAL A 78 4.56 10.30 -12.55
CA VAL A 78 3.69 9.14 -12.35
C VAL A 78 4.44 7.85 -12.64
N CYS A 79 5.20 7.79 -13.74
CA CYS A 79 6.00 6.63 -14.10
C CYS A 79 6.96 6.22 -12.98
N TYR A 80 7.58 7.18 -12.30
CA TYR A 80 8.42 6.93 -11.13
C TYR A 80 7.68 6.21 -9.98
N LYS A 81 6.36 6.47 -9.83
CA LYS A 81 5.51 5.79 -8.84
C LYS A 81 5.13 4.36 -9.23
N LEU A 82 5.32 3.96 -10.48
CA LEU A 82 4.86 2.67 -11.02
C LEU A 82 6.02 1.67 -11.10
N ILE A 83 6.11 0.75 -10.15
CA ILE A 83 7.16 -0.26 -10.14
C ILE A 83 7.11 -1.10 -11.42
N GLY A 84 8.26 -1.19 -12.09
CA GLY A 84 8.45 -1.98 -13.32
C GLY A 84 8.08 -1.26 -14.61
N HIS A 85 7.48 -0.07 -14.54
CA HIS A 85 7.12 0.71 -15.72
C HIS A 85 8.17 1.79 -16.01
N GLU A 86 8.65 1.80 -17.26
CA GLU A 86 9.66 2.75 -17.72
C GLU A 86 9.20 3.42 -19.01
N ILE A 87 9.61 4.68 -19.22
CA ILE A 87 9.39 5.39 -20.47
C ILE A 87 10.41 4.86 -21.49
N THR A 88 9.92 4.15 -22.50
CA THR A 88 10.76 3.57 -23.56
C THR A 88 10.85 4.46 -24.78
N GLU A 89 9.82 5.28 -25.05
CA GLU A 89 9.80 6.21 -26.17
C GLU A 89 9.19 7.54 -25.73
N GLU A 90 9.81 8.65 -26.16
CA GLU A 90 9.29 9.99 -25.93
C GLU A 90 9.61 10.89 -27.13
N ASN A 91 8.57 11.49 -27.72
CA ASN A 91 8.71 12.51 -28.75
C ASN A 91 7.70 13.66 -28.52
N SER A 92 7.42 14.49 -29.55
CA SER A 92 6.53 15.65 -29.42
C SER A 92 5.05 15.30 -29.32
N ASN A 93 4.65 14.15 -29.84
CA ASN A 93 3.24 13.74 -29.96
C ASN A 93 2.93 12.35 -29.35
N CYS A 94 3.94 11.65 -28.86
CA CYS A 94 3.79 10.32 -28.25
C CYS A 94 4.77 10.12 -27.11
N VAL A 95 4.29 9.45 -26.04
CA VAL A 95 5.10 8.88 -24.95
C VAL A 95 4.64 7.44 -24.73
N VAL A 96 5.56 6.49 -24.72
CA VAL A 96 5.30 5.07 -24.48
C VAL A 96 5.89 4.69 -23.14
N ILE A 97 5.04 4.14 -22.26
CA ILE A 97 5.44 3.53 -21.00
C ILE A 97 5.30 2.03 -21.15
N GLN A 98 6.33 1.26 -20.80
CA GLN A 98 6.37 -0.20 -20.93
C GLN A 98 6.64 -0.86 -19.59
N ASP A 99 5.93 -1.97 -19.30
CA ASP A 99 6.22 -2.85 -18.18
C ASP A 99 7.44 -3.72 -18.48
N LEU A 100 8.50 -3.51 -17.72
CA LEU A 100 9.76 -4.27 -17.83
C LEU A 100 9.92 -5.29 -16.70
N LEU A 101 8.95 -5.37 -15.76
CA LEU A 101 9.04 -6.26 -14.61
C LEU A 101 8.57 -7.67 -14.98
N ASN A 102 9.35 -8.65 -14.56
CA ASN A 102 8.88 -10.02 -14.55
C ASN A 102 7.89 -10.21 -13.38
N PRO A 103 6.63 -10.64 -13.63
CA PRO A 103 5.59 -10.78 -12.59
C PRO A 103 6.01 -11.65 -11.38
N ASN A 104 6.98 -12.54 -11.56
CA ASN A 104 7.45 -13.49 -10.53
C ASN A 104 8.57 -12.92 -9.64
N GLU A 105 9.08 -11.72 -9.89
CA GLU A 105 10.25 -11.19 -9.16
C GLU A 105 9.92 -10.71 -7.74
N LEU A 106 8.70 -10.25 -7.47
CA LEU A 106 8.27 -9.85 -6.12
C LEU A 106 7.01 -10.60 -5.71
N PRO A 107 7.13 -11.74 -5.00
CA PRO A 107 5.98 -12.43 -4.40
C PRO A 107 5.20 -11.52 -3.47
N ILE A 108 3.85 -11.63 -3.47
CA ILE A 108 2.97 -10.75 -2.68
C ILE A 108 3.34 -10.71 -1.19
N LYS A 109 3.66 -11.85 -0.58
CA LYS A 109 4.08 -11.94 0.82
C LYS A 109 5.29 -11.06 1.11
N LYS A 110 6.29 -11.07 0.22
CA LYS A 110 7.48 -10.20 0.36
C LYS A 110 7.12 -8.72 0.19
N GLY A 111 6.20 -8.40 -0.73
CA GLY A 111 5.69 -7.05 -0.91
C GLY A 111 5.00 -6.52 0.35
N VAL A 112 4.07 -7.28 0.92
CA VAL A 112 3.36 -6.94 2.16
C VAL A 112 4.32 -6.85 3.35
N GLN A 113 5.27 -7.78 3.47
CA GLN A 113 6.30 -7.72 4.52
C GLN A 113 7.17 -6.45 4.42
N ARG A 114 7.54 -6.05 3.19
CA ARG A 114 8.29 -4.81 2.97
C ARG A 114 7.48 -3.58 3.34
N MET A 115 6.19 -3.51 2.94
CA MET A 115 5.28 -2.43 3.35
C MET A 115 5.21 -2.31 4.87
N PHE A 116 5.02 -3.43 5.57
CA PHE A 116 4.99 -3.49 7.03
C PHE A 116 6.26 -2.92 7.67
N LEU A 117 7.44 -3.36 7.21
CA LEU A 117 8.72 -2.89 7.77
C LEU A 117 8.89 -1.38 7.59
N ILE A 118 8.53 -0.84 6.42
CA ILE A 118 8.59 0.59 6.14
C ILE A 118 7.59 1.34 7.02
N ALA A 119 6.31 0.94 7.06
CA ALA A 119 5.25 1.60 7.82
C ALA A 119 5.57 1.67 9.33
N VAL A 120 6.06 0.56 9.92
CA VAL A 120 6.49 0.52 11.33
C VAL A 120 7.69 1.43 11.59
N SER A 121 8.65 1.50 10.68
CA SER A 121 9.79 2.43 10.79
C SER A 121 9.31 3.88 10.70
N MET A 122 8.44 4.19 9.73
CA MET A 122 7.85 5.52 9.56
C MET A 122 7.09 5.97 10.81
N GLN A 123 6.26 5.10 11.41
CA GLN A 123 5.51 5.40 12.63
C GLN A 123 6.42 5.82 13.78
N LYS A 124 7.50 5.07 14.02
CA LYS A 124 8.47 5.36 15.09
C LYS A 124 9.21 6.69 14.85
N ASP A 125 9.68 6.86 13.61
CA ASP A 125 10.46 8.03 13.24
C ASP A 125 9.60 9.30 13.19
N ALA A 126 8.32 9.20 12.80
CA ALA A 126 7.38 10.32 12.81
C ALA A 126 7.14 10.86 14.22
N VAL A 127 6.89 9.98 15.20
CA VAL A 127 6.70 10.39 16.61
C VAL A 127 8.00 10.93 17.19
N ARG A 128 9.16 10.32 16.85
CA ARG A 128 10.47 10.84 17.24
C ARG A 128 10.71 12.24 16.65
N ALA A 129 10.46 12.44 15.35
CA ALA A 129 10.61 13.74 14.70
C ALA A 129 9.71 14.81 15.35
N PHE A 130 8.47 14.43 15.69
CA PHE A 130 7.54 15.31 16.39
C PHE A 130 8.07 15.70 17.79
N LYS A 131 8.57 14.75 18.56
CA LYS A 131 9.14 14.98 19.91
C LYS A 131 10.37 15.88 19.90
N THR A 132 11.26 15.67 18.93
CA THR A 132 12.57 16.37 18.86
C THR A 132 12.58 17.59 17.94
N ILE A 133 11.46 17.88 17.27
CA ILE A 133 11.32 18.92 16.21
C ILE A 133 12.40 18.71 15.12
N ASP A 134 12.61 17.44 14.76
CA ASP A 134 13.56 17.07 13.71
C ASP A 134 12.88 17.12 12.33
N HIS A 135 13.01 18.27 11.69
CA HIS A 135 12.38 18.51 10.38
C HIS A 135 13.00 17.64 9.27
N ASP A 136 14.29 17.31 9.36
CA ASP A 136 14.94 16.44 8.37
C ASP A 136 14.40 15.02 8.44
N LEU A 137 14.28 14.47 9.66
CA LEU A 137 13.65 13.17 9.88
C LEU A 137 12.18 13.16 9.46
N ALA A 138 11.44 14.26 9.71
CA ALA A 138 10.04 14.39 9.28
C ALA A 138 9.90 14.38 7.74
N LEU A 139 10.79 15.04 7.02
CA LEU A 139 10.84 14.99 5.56
C LEU A 139 11.20 13.60 5.04
N ASP A 140 12.16 12.91 5.67
CA ASP A 140 12.52 11.54 5.32
C ASP A 140 11.32 10.58 5.47
N VAL A 141 10.55 10.69 6.56
CA VAL A 141 9.30 9.94 6.73
C VAL A 141 8.32 10.20 5.58
N SER A 142 8.14 11.48 5.20
CA SER A 142 7.24 11.84 4.11
C SER A 142 7.67 11.28 2.75
N HIS A 143 8.96 11.15 2.50
CA HIS A 143 9.48 10.54 1.27
C HIS A 143 9.33 9.00 1.26
N ARG A 144 9.42 8.35 2.43
CA ARG A 144 9.22 6.90 2.55
C ARG A 144 7.78 6.46 2.27
N ASP A 145 6.81 7.34 2.44
CA ASP A 145 5.42 7.12 2.08
C ASP A 145 5.25 6.77 0.59
N ASP A 146 5.95 7.48 -0.29
CA ASP A 146 5.97 7.17 -1.73
C ASP A 146 6.41 5.71 -2.01
N GLU A 147 7.28 5.11 -1.18
CA GLU A 147 7.68 3.71 -1.36
C GLU A 147 6.56 2.73 -0.99
N VAL A 148 5.81 3.02 0.06
CA VAL A 148 4.66 2.21 0.49
C VAL A 148 3.56 2.27 -0.58
N ASP A 149 3.25 3.46 -1.09
CA ASP A 149 2.31 3.70 -2.20
C ASP A 149 2.68 2.86 -3.43
N ARG A 150 3.95 2.88 -3.83
CA ARG A 150 4.46 2.11 -4.97
C ARG A 150 4.26 0.61 -4.80
N LEU A 151 4.53 0.08 -3.60
CA LEU A 151 4.32 -1.33 -3.29
C LEU A 151 2.82 -1.68 -3.29
N TYR A 152 1.96 -0.83 -2.73
CA TYR A 152 0.52 -1.02 -2.73
C TYR A 152 -0.05 -1.07 -4.16
N LEU A 153 0.39 -0.16 -5.04
CA LEU A 153 0.01 -0.17 -6.45
C LEU A 153 0.47 -1.44 -7.16
N LEU A 154 1.70 -1.90 -6.91
CA LEU A 154 2.22 -3.15 -7.49
C LEU A 154 1.41 -4.37 -7.04
N ILE A 155 1.14 -4.52 -5.73
CA ILE A 155 0.34 -5.62 -5.18
C ILE A 155 -1.07 -5.61 -5.79
N SER A 156 -1.66 -4.42 -5.93
CA SER A 156 -2.99 -4.26 -6.53
C SER A 156 -3.02 -4.64 -8.01
N LYS A 157 -1.99 -4.27 -8.78
CA LYS A 157 -1.80 -4.67 -10.18
C LYS A 157 -1.65 -6.19 -10.31
N GLN A 158 -0.77 -6.80 -9.50
CA GLN A 158 -0.53 -8.24 -9.53
C GLN A 158 -1.81 -9.04 -9.26
N PHE A 159 -2.56 -8.67 -8.22
CA PHE A 159 -3.84 -9.33 -7.91
C PHE A 159 -4.84 -9.23 -9.07
N ARG A 160 -4.95 -8.04 -9.68
CA ARG A 160 -5.85 -7.83 -10.81
C ARG A 160 -5.44 -8.63 -12.04
N SER A 161 -4.14 -8.74 -12.31
CA SER A 161 -3.63 -9.59 -13.40
C SER A 161 -4.03 -11.05 -13.22
N ILE A 162 -3.91 -11.59 -12.00
CA ILE A 162 -4.34 -12.97 -11.67
C ILE A 162 -5.82 -13.16 -11.97
N LEU A 163 -6.69 -12.22 -11.58
CA LEU A 163 -8.12 -12.29 -11.83
C LEU A 163 -8.46 -12.21 -13.32
N CYS A 164 -7.76 -11.38 -14.08
CA CYS A 164 -8.04 -11.16 -15.51
C CYS A 164 -7.44 -12.26 -16.40
N GLU A 165 -6.32 -12.86 -16.01
CA GLU A 165 -5.63 -13.91 -16.80
C GLU A 165 -6.13 -15.33 -16.50
N GLY A 166 -7.07 -15.45 -15.56
CA GLY A 166 -7.77 -16.71 -15.29
C GLY A 166 -6.93 -17.75 -14.53
N GLY A 167 -5.94 -17.32 -13.76
CA GLY A 167 -5.20 -18.25 -12.91
C GLY A 167 -3.90 -17.70 -12.32
N MET A 168 -3.41 -18.42 -11.32
CA MET A 168 -2.12 -18.14 -10.69
C MET A 168 -0.96 -18.52 -11.62
N PRO A 169 0.17 -17.81 -11.58
CA PRO A 169 1.41 -18.22 -12.25
C PRO A 169 1.79 -19.65 -11.84
N SER A 170 2.23 -20.46 -12.80
CA SER A 170 2.45 -21.90 -12.64
C SER A 170 3.46 -22.31 -11.54
N ASN A 171 4.17 -21.37 -10.96
CA ASN A 171 5.25 -21.58 -9.99
C ASN A 171 4.97 -20.94 -8.61
N THR A 172 3.72 -20.56 -8.29
CA THR A 172 3.38 -19.98 -6.99
C THR A 172 2.70 -21.00 -6.10
N GLU A 173 3.20 -21.18 -4.87
CA GLU A 173 2.57 -21.99 -3.82
C GLU A 173 1.37 -21.29 -3.16
N THR A 174 1.18 -19.99 -3.44
CA THR A 174 0.12 -19.15 -2.84
C THR A 174 -1.20 -19.34 -3.60
N SER A 175 -2.29 -19.63 -2.92
CA SER A 175 -3.62 -19.73 -3.55
C SER A 175 -4.20 -18.35 -3.90
N ILE A 176 -5.25 -18.30 -4.75
CA ILE A 176 -5.91 -17.02 -5.12
C ILE A 176 -6.52 -16.36 -3.89
N GLU A 177 -7.11 -17.15 -2.99
CA GLU A 177 -7.72 -16.66 -1.76
C GLU A 177 -6.67 -16.10 -0.81
N GLU A 178 -5.56 -16.80 -0.61
CA GLU A 178 -4.44 -16.31 0.19
C GLU A 178 -3.86 -15.02 -0.41
N TYR A 179 -3.76 -14.96 -1.74
CA TYR A 179 -3.35 -13.76 -2.45
C TYR A 179 -4.32 -12.59 -2.20
N HIS A 180 -5.64 -12.89 -2.16
CA HIS A 180 -6.66 -11.90 -1.83
C HIS A 180 -6.47 -11.34 -0.43
N GLU A 181 -6.25 -12.19 0.59
CA GLU A 181 -6.07 -11.75 1.98
C GLU A 181 -4.82 -10.88 2.14
N PHE A 182 -3.69 -11.28 1.54
CA PHE A 182 -2.49 -10.42 1.53
C PHE A 182 -2.73 -9.09 0.80
N ARG A 183 -3.51 -9.10 -0.30
CA ARG A 183 -3.91 -7.86 -0.99
C ARG A 183 -4.80 -6.99 -0.08
N MET A 184 -5.71 -7.60 0.68
CA MET A 184 -6.57 -6.88 1.63
C MET A 184 -5.72 -6.25 2.76
N ALA A 185 -4.73 -6.96 3.28
CA ALA A 185 -3.83 -6.47 4.32
C ALA A 185 -2.90 -5.32 3.83
N ALA A 186 -2.61 -5.23 2.55
CA ALA A 186 -1.82 -4.13 2.00
C ALA A 186 -2.50 -2.76 2.19
N SER A 187 -3.85 -2.69 2.16
CA SER A 187 -4.57 -1.43 2.33
C SER A 187 -4.44 -0.82 3.73
N PRO A 188 -4.69 -1.53 4.85
CA PRO A 188 -4.42 -0.97 6.17
C PRO A 188 -2.94 -0.64 6.40
N LEU A 189 -1.98 -1.36 5.79
CA LEU A 189 -0.55 -1.03 5.91
C LEU A 189 -0.19 0.30 5.21
N GLU A 190 -0.74 0.57 4.03
CA GLU A 190 -0.59 1.86 3.36
C GLU A 190 -1.18 2.98 4.22
N ARG A 191 -2.38 2.79 4.78
CA ARG A 191 -3.00 3.78 5.66
C ARG A 191 -2.24 4.00 6.98
N ILE A 192 -1.53 3.00 7.50
CA ILE A 192 -0.61 3.18 8.64
C ILE A 192 0.53 4.12 8.25
N ALA A 193 1.11 3.96 7.05
CA ALA A 193 2.12 4.87 6.53
C ALA A 193 1.59 6.29 6.33
N ASP A 194 0.38 6.47 5.75
CA ASP A 194 -0.32 7.75 5.63
C ASP A 194 -0.46 8.47 6.99
N HIS A 195 -0.85 7.73 8.04
CA HIS A 195 -0.96 8.29 9.40
C HIS A 195 0.41 8.66 9.98
N ALA A 196 1.45 7.88 9.72
CA ALA A 196 2.81 8.23 10.09
C ALA A 196 3.31 9.50 9.35
N GLN A 197 3.04 9.61 8.04
CA GLN A 197 3.31 10.82 7.26
C GLN A 197 2.55 12.02 7.82
N LYS A 198 1.29 11.85 8.22
CA LYS A 198 0.49 12.93 8.83
C LYS A 198 1.10 13.42 10.14
N ILE A 199 1.64 12.52 10.98
CA ILE A 199 2.37 12.89 12.21
C ILE A 199 3.64 13.67 11.83
N ALA A 200 4.43 13.18 10.88
CA ALA A 200 5.64 13.84 10.40
C ALA A 200 5.34 15.24 9.83
N ASN A 201 4.30 15.39 9.01
CA ASN A 201 3.86 16.67 8.48
C ASN A 201 3.37 17.64 9.58
N THR A 202 2.92 17.12 10.73
CA THR A 202 2.59 17.94 11.89
C THR A 202 3.86 18.42 12.60
N ALA A 203 4.89 17.56 12.69
CA ALA A 203 6.20 17.95 13.21
C ALA A 203 6.85 19.10 12.43
N LEU A 204 6.69 19.15 11.09
CA LEU A 204 7.21 20.22 10.25
C LEU A 204 6.59 21.62 10.54
N LYS A 205 5.43 21.65 11.17
CA LYS A 205 4.74 22.90 11.54
C LYS A 205 5.03 23.35 12.95
N LEU A 206 5.57 22.45 13.80
CA LEU A 206 5.82 22.73 15.19
C LEU A 206 7.04 23.62 15.37
N GLN A 207 6.91 24.72 16.13
CA GLN A 207 7.99 25.69 16.37
C GLN A 207 8.57 25.57 17.79
N GLU A 208 7.80 25.04 18.73
CA GLU A 208 8.21 24.94 20.14
C GLU A 208 8.05 23.50 20.66
N PRO A 209 8.91 23.07 21.57
CA PRO A 209 8.81 21.74 22.20
C PRO A 209 7.50 21.56 22.94
N VAL A 210 6.97 20.33 22.87
CA VAL A 210 5.79 19.94 23.60
C VAL A 210 6.17 19.60 25.05
N ASN A 211 5.21 19.74 25.98
CA ASN A 211 5.36 19.37 27.38
C ASN A 211 5.81 17.90 27.54
N ASP A 212 6.88 17.68 28.29
CA ASP A 212 7.51 16.36 28.47
C ASP A 212 6.54 15.29 28.97
N LYS A 213 5.61 15.62 29.90
CA LYS A 213 4.66 14.64 30.45
C LYS A 213 3.68 14.12 29.41
N VAL A 214 3.18 15.00 28.54
CA VAL A 214 2.27 14.58 27.46
C VAL A 214 3.02 13.76 26.42
N MET A 215 4.28 14.14 26.13
CA MET A 215 5.13 13.38 25.21
C MET A 215 5.50 12.00 25.73
N GLU A 216 5.72 11.83 27.03
CA GLU A 216 5.96 10.51 27.64
C GLU A 216 4.77 9.57 27.45
N GLU A 217 3.53 10.08 27.58
CA GLU A 217 2.32 9.28 27.36
C GLU A 217 2.15 8.95 25.85
N ILE A 218 2.44 9.90 24.95
CA ILE A 218 2.43 9.64 23.50
C ILE A 218 3.49 8.59 23.12
N ASP A 219 4.69 8.64 23.68
CA ASP A 219 5.74 7.64 23.44
C ASP A 219 5.28 6.23 23.87
N LYS A 220 4.62 6.11 25.02
CA LYS A 220 4.06 4.84 25.50
C LYS A 220 2.95 4.33 24.57
N LEU A 221 2.04 5.23 24.19
CA LEU A 221 0.94 4.92 23.27
C LEU A 221 1.49 4.46 21.92
N ASN A 222 2.48 5.17 21.36
CA ASN A 222 3.15 4.80 20.12
C ASN A 222 3.82 3.44 20.21
N ALA A 223 4.54 3.14 21.33
CA ALA A 223 5.18 1.86 21.55
C ALA A 223 4.16 0.71 21.58
N ALA A 224 3.03 0.91 22.29
CA ALA A 224 1.95 -0.07 22.37
C ALA A 224 1.31 -0.33 21.00
N TYR A 225 0.92 0.70 20.25
CA TYR A 225 0.35 0.51 18.91
C TYR A 225 1.36 -0.06 17.91
N THR A 226 2.64 0.31 18.02
CA THR A 226 3.69 -0.32 17.20
C THR A 226 3.76 -1.84 17.43
N GLU A 227 3.60 -2.28 18.68
CA GLU A 227 3.61 -3.70 19.00
C GLU A 227 2.35 -4.40 18.47
N LEU A 228 1.18 -3.77 18.58
CA LEU A 228 -0.06 -4.32 18.02
C LEU A 228 -0.01 -4.45 16.49
N VAL A 229 0.58 -3.48 15.76
CA VAL A 229 0.81 -3.61 14.32
C VAL A 229 1.71 -4.80 14.00
N LYS A 230 2.77 -5.04 14.77
CA LYS A 230 3.64 -6.21 14.57
C LYS A 230 2.90 -7.53 14.81
N GLN A 231 2.17 -7.62 15.93
CA GLN A 231 1.39 -8.80 16.29
C GLN A 231 0.29 -9.09 15.28
N SER A 232 -0.37 -8.07 14.73
CA SER A 232 -1.40 -8.25 13.69
C SER A 232 -0.82 -8.84 12.39
N VAL A 233 0.37 -8.35 11.97
CA VAL A 233 1.06 -8.88 10.80
C VAL A 233 1.63 -10.29 11.06
N GLU A 234 2.17 -10.55 12.24
CA GLU A 234 2.59 -11.90 12.67
C GLU A 234 1.40 -12.88 12.62
N ALA A 235 0.25 -12.48 13.19
CA ALA A 235 -0.97 -13.27 13.15
C ALA A 235 -1.42 -13.57 11.71
N LEU A 236 -1.27 -12.61 10.78
CA LEU A 236 -1.58 -12.80 9.36
C LEU A 236 -0.63 -13.82 8.70
N PHE A 237 0.68 -13.71 8.92
CA PHE A 237 1.65 -14.61 8.30
C PHE A 237 1.61 -16.03 8.87
N GLU A 238 1.27 -16.17 10.15
CA GLU A 238 1.19 -17.46 10.85
C GLU A 238 -0.24 -18.03 10.91
N THR A 239 -1.23 -17.32 10.35
CA THR A 239 -2.67 -17.70 10.46
C THR A 239 -3.11 -17.94 11.91
N ASN A 240 -2.61 -17.14 12.86
CA ASN A 240 -2.77 -17.32 14.29
C ASN A 240 -4.01 -16.56 14.82
N ILE A 241 -5.16 -17.26 14.89
CA ILE A 241 -6.44 -16.71 15.38
C ILE A 241 -6.33 -16.20 16.83
N SER A 242 -5.60 -16.91 17.70
CA SER A 242 -5.49 -16.49 19.10
C SER A 242 -4.78 -15.14 19.23
N LEU A 243 -3.67 -14.97 18.52
CA LEU A 243 -2.92 -13.71 18.50
C LEU A 243 -3.76 -12.59 17.86
N ALA A 244 -4.47 -12.88 16.78
CA ALA A 244 -5.36 -11.91 16.13
C ALA A 244 -6.46 -11.38 17.07
N ASN A 245 -7.14 -12.27 17.81
CA ASN A 245 -8.14 -11.86 18.80
C ASN A 245 -7.50 -11.02 19.93
N GLN A 246 -6.32 -11.38 20.42
CA GLN A 246 -5.62 -10.59 21.43
C GLN A 246 -5.31 -9.17 20.94
N VAL A 247 -4.93 -9.00 19.66
CA VAL A 247 -4.70 -7.68 19.07
C VAL A 247 -5.98 -6.85 19.12
N ILE A 248 -7.11 -7.41 18.68
CA ILE A 248 -8.42 -6.72 18.64
C ILE A 248 -8.84 -6.29 20.06
N ASP A 249 -8.80 -7.23 21.02
CA ASP A 249 -9.15 -6.95 22.42
C ASP A 249 -8.24 -5.87 23.03
N ASN A 250 -6.93 -5.90 22.74
CA ASN A 250 -6.00 -4.91 23.24
C ASN A 250 -6.24 -3.51 22.66
N VAL A 251 -6.58 -3.40 21.36
CA VAL A 251 -6.94 -2.11 20.74
C VAL A 251 -8.17 -1.53 21.43
N ASP A 252 -9.20 -2.34 21.68
CA ASP A 252 -10.42 -1.86 22.38
C ASP A 252 -10.11 -1.40 23.81
N ASN A 253 -9.26 -2.10 24.54
CA ASN A 253 -8.83 -1.73 25.88
C ASN A 253 -8.04 -0.40 25.94
N MET A 254 -7.39 0.00 24.82
CA MET A 254 -6.63 1.25 24.77
C MET A 254 -7.51 2.49 24.53
N ARG A 255 -8.79 2.35 24.17
CA ARG A 255 -9.69 3.50 23.88
C ARG A 255 -9.82 4.45 25.05
N ALA A 256 -9.99 3.94 26.27
CA ALA A 256 -10.07 4.77 27.48
C ALA A 256 -8.78 5.58 27.69
N TRP A 257 -7.62 4.99 27.46
CA TRP A 257 -6.33 5.69 27.56
C TRP A 257 -6.22 6.84 26.54
N VAL A 258 -6.67 6.61 25.29
CA VAL A 258 -6.72 7.66 24.26
C VAL A 258 -7.63 8.81 24.68
N GLU A 259 -8.81 8.52 25.25
CA GLU A 259 -9.75 9.54 25.75
C GLU A 259 -9.13 10.37 26.90
N GLU A 260 -8.50 9.73 27.89
CA GLU A 260 -7.79 10.42 28.99
C GLU A 260 -6.68 11.32 28.46
N LEU A 261 -5.95 10.88 27.42
CA LEU A 261 -4.91 11.68 26.80
C LEU A 261 -5.48 12.90 26.08
N HIS A 262 -6.59 12.76 25.35
CA HIS A 262 -7.30 13.89 24.76
C HIS A 262 -7.79 14.90 25.82
N GLU A 263 -8.34 14.45 26.94
CA GLU A 263 -8.72 15.34 28.04
C GLU A 263 -7.53 16.11 28.62
N SER A 264 -6.35 15.46 28.69
CA SER A 264 -5.12 16.09 29.16
C SER A 264 -4.61 17.14 28.18
N ILE A 265 -4.72 16.89 26.87
CA ILE A 265 -4.36 17.82 25.80
C ILE A 265 -5.27 19.06 25.84
N LEU A 266 -6.57 18.90 26.06
CA LEU A 266 -7.54 20.01 26.12
C LEU A 266 -7.28 20.99 27.30
N LYS A 267 -6.49 20.61 28.30
CA LYS A 267 -6.10 21.48 29.42
C LYS A 267 -4.87 22.36 29.11
N LEU A 268 -4.25 22.20 27.94
CA LEU A 268 -3.08 22.99 27.52
C LEU A 268 -3.52 24.40 27.12
N LYS A 269 -2.57 25.36 27.25
CA LYS A 269 -2.87 26.79 26.96
C LYS A 269 -2.67 27.18 25.49
N SER A 270 -1.82 26.46 24.78
CA SER A 270 -1.51 26.77 23.36
C SER A 270 -2.45 26.03 22.44
N ASN A 271 -3.25 26.74 21.67
CA ASN A 271 -4.16 26.15 20.67
C ASN A 271 -3.39 25.39 19.58
N GLU A 272 -2.21 25.89 19.17
CA GLU A 272 -1.38 25.28 18.14
C GLU A 272 -0.85 23.91 18.61
N ILE A 273 -0.29 23.87 19.84
CA ILE A 273 0.18 22.63 20.45
C ILE A 273 -0.97 21.64 20.65
N MET A 274 -2.13 22.13 21.10
CA MET A 274 -3.34 21.34 21.30
C MET A 274 -3.80 20.62 20.01
N ILE A 275 -3.87 21.37 18.91
CA ILE A 275 -4.25 20.83 17.59
C ILE A 275 -3.20 19.83 17.09
N SER A 276 -1.92 20.14 17.27
CA SER A 276 -0.81 19.28 16.84
C SER A 276 -0.81 17.95 17.60
N LEU A 277 -0.95 17.99 18.93
CA LEU A 277 -1.03 16.80 19.77
C LEU A 277 -2.29 15.98 19.49
N GLY A 278 -3.45 16.64 19.35
CA GLY A 278 -4.68 15.96 18.94
C GLY A 278 -4.51 15.22 17.63
N THR A 279 -3.87 15.83 16.63
CA THR A 279 -3.57 15.18 15.35
C THR A 279 -2.67 13.95 15.50
N VAL A 280 -1.67 14.01 16.38
CA VAL A 280 -0.75 12.88 16.65
C VAL A 280 -1.51 11.75 17.33
N VAL A 281 -2.28 12.04 18.39
CA VAL A 281 -3.03 11.03 19.14
C VAL A 281 -4.11 10.39 18.27
N ASP A 282 -4.86 11.19 17.49
CA ASP A 282 -5.82 10.66 16.52
C ASP A 282 -5.16 9.74 15.49
N SER A 283 -3.99 10.13 14.97
CA SER A 283 -3.28 9.30 14.00
C SER A 283 -2.79 7.99 14.62
N LEU A 284 -2.28 7.99 15.85
CA LEU A 284 -1.90 6.79 16.57
C LEU A 284 -3.11 5.89 16.87
N SER A 285 -4.24 6.46 17.28
CA SER A 285 -5.49 5.71 17.49
C SER A 285 -5.95 5.03 16.20
N ARG A 286 -5.87 5.72 15.06
CA ARG A 286 -6.20 5.13 13.75
C ARG A 286 -5.23 4.01 13.35
N ILE A 287 -3.96 4.13 13.68
CA ILE A 287 -2.98 3.03 13.48
C ILE A 287 -3.42 1.80 14.31
N GLY A 288 -3.91 1.99 15.53
CA GLY A 288 -4.50 0.92 16.33
C GLY A 288 -5.71 0.26 15.64
N ASP A 289 -6.69 1.04 15.20
CA ASP A 289 -7.85 0.53 14.46
C ASP A 289 -7.41 -0.28 13.21
N LEU A 290 -6.38 0.19 12.50
CA LEU A 290 -5.85 -0.48 11.31
C LEU A 290 -5.13 -1.81 11.66
N SER A 291 -4.51 -1.90 12.84
CA SER A 291 -3.95 -3.18 13.32
C SER A 291 -5.04 -4.21 13.60
N SER A 292 -6.20 -3.79 14.14
CA SER A 292 -7.38 -4.65 14.28
C SER A 292 -7.89 -5.14 12.91
N ASN A 293 -7.93 -4.28 11.90
CA ASN A 293 -8.35 -4.69 10.55
C ASN A 293 -7.42 -5.77 9.96
N ILE A 294 -6.10 -5.66 10.18
CA ILE A 294 -5.14 -6.71 9.75
C ILE A 294 -5.39 -8.01 10.53
N ALA A 295 -5.66 -7.92 11.83
CA ALA A 295 -5.97 -9.08 12.65
C ALA A 295 -7.27 -9.78 12.22
N GLU A 296 -8.31 -9.03 11.85
CA GLU A 296 -9.56 -9.58 11.28
C GLU A 296 -9.29 -10.33 9.97
N ILE A 297 -8.43 -9.80 9.10
CA ILE A 297 -8.01 -10.48 7.87
C ILE A 297 -7.27 -11.78 8.19
N ALA A 298 -6.41 -11.79 9.21
CA ALA A 298 -5.73 -13.01 9.67
C ALA A 298 -6.72 -14.10 10.14
N ILE A 299 -7.79 -13.72 10.86
CA ILE A 299 -8.86 -14.63 11.27
C ILE A 299 -9.59 -15.19 10.04
N ASN A 300 -9.95 -14.33 9.07
CA ASN A 300 -10.63 -14.77 7.85
C ASN A 300 -9.79 -15.78 7.07
N MET A 301 -8.49 -15.53 6.95
CA MET A 301 -7.55 -16.41 6.27
C MET A 301 -7.43 -17.78 6.98
N ALA A 302 -7.40 -17.78 8.32
CA ALA A 302 -7.23 -19.00 9.12
C ALA A 302 -8.48 -19.91 9.17
N ILE A 303 -9.70 -19.35 9.05
CA ILE A 303 -10.96 -20.12 9.06
C ILE A 303 -11.07 -21.00 7.82
N ARG A 304 -10.47 -20.63 6.72
CA ARG A 304 -10.46 -21.39 5.48
C ARG A 304 -9.76 -22.76 5.63
N ASP A 305 -8.70 -22.82 6.43
CA ASP A 305 -7.84 -24.00 6.58
C ASP A 305 -8.40 -25.00 7.64
N ARG A 306 -9.60 -24.73 8.17
CA ARG A 306 -10.36 -25.62 9.07
C ARG A 306 -11.49 -26.32 8.34
#